data_1b8221d5f35ea923fbea5daeaa2d9087
#
_entry.id   1b8221d5f35ea923fbea5daeaa2d9087
#
_cell.length_a   1.000
_cell.length_b   1.000
_cell.length_c   1.000
_cell.angle_alpha   90.00
_cell.angle_beta   90.00
_cell.angle_gamma   90.00
#
_symmetry.space_group_name_H-M   'P 1'
#
loop_
_entity.id
_entity.type
_entity.pdbx_description
1 polymer ?
#
loop_
_entity_poly.entity_id
_entity_poly.type
_entity_poly.pdbx_seq_one_letter_code
_entity_poly.pdbx_strand_id
1 'polypeptide(L)'
;MNVEEFSKPFADISVLNTYEGEEMKLKKEDMAGLFNDYKSVNWVPYAIVPLKIYNTDAASGVQVMSKETRVFKNGKVWEKELFEIFYFNLEGKITSMTQYARDF
;
A
#
# COMPACT_ATOMS: atom_id res chain seq x y z
N MET A 1 12.42 8.04 -4.67
CA MET A 1 11.16 7.31 -4.89
C MET A 1 10.39 7.96 -6.03
N ASN A 2 9.87 7.17 -6.94
CA ASN A 2 9.11 7.67 -8.08
C ASN A 2 7.61 7.56 -7.80
N VAL A 3 6.96 8.68 -7.48
CA VAL A 3 5.53 8.73 -7.15
C VAL A 3 4.66 8.35 -8.35
N GLU A 4 5.05 8.72 -9.55
CA GLU A 4 4.32 8.37 -10.77
C GLU A 4 4.28 6.86 -10.97
N GLU A 5 5.41 6.17 -10.83
CA GLU A 5 5.46 4.71 -10.90
C GLU A 5 4.66 4.05 -9.78
N PHE A 6 4.73 4.60 -8.57
CA PHE A 6 3.96 4.09 -7.44
C PHE A 6 2.46 4.17 -7.70
N SER A 7 1.97 5.26 -8.29
CA SER A 7 0.55 5.50 -8.47
C SER A 7 -0.08 4.74 -9.64
N LYS A 8 0.71 4.28 -10.61
CA LYS A 8 0.21 3.62 -11.83
C LYS A 8 -0.75 2.46 -11.60
N PRO A 9 -0.51 1.54 -10.66
CA PRO A 9 -1.41 0.39 -10.49
C PRO A 9 -2.73 0.73 -9.82
N PHE A 10 -2.88 1.95 -9.28
CA PHE A 10 -4.08 2.35 -8.56
C PHE A 10 -5.19 2.85 -9.49
N ALA A 11 -6.44 2.62 -9.12
CA ALA A 11 -7.60 3.25 -9.73
C ALA A 11 -7.60 4.75 -9.42
N ASP A 12 -8.44 5.53 -10.12
CA ASP A 12 -8.51 6.98 -9.93
C ASP A 12 -8.89 7.36 -8.50
N ILE A 13 -9.72 6.55 -7.85
CA ILE A 13 -10.07 6.70 -6.44
C ILE A 13 -9.84 5.34 -5.78
N SER A 14 -9.13 5.35 -4.66
CA SER A 14 -8.83 4.16 -3.87
C SER A 14 -9.15 4.38 -2.41
N VAL A 15 -9.47 3.30 -1.70
CA VAL A 15 -9.70 3.32 -0.26
C VAL A 15 -8.50 2.67 0.43
N LEU A 16 -7.87 3.40 1.32
CA LEU A 16 -6.74 2.89 2.11
C LEU A 16 -7.18 2.73 3.56
N ASN A 17 -7.06 1.51 4.07
CA ASN A 17 -7.30 1.21 5.49
C ASN A 17 -5.94 1.03 6.15
N THR A 18 -5.54 2.01 6.94
CA THR A 18 -4.21 2.03 7.56
C THR A 18 -4.11 1.08 8.74
N TYR A 19 -2.88 0.75 9.13
CA TYR A 19 -2.64 -0.12 10.29
C TYR A 19 -3.13 0.48 11.61
N GLU A 20 -3.38 1.80 11.63
CA GLU A 20 -3.92 2.50 12.80
C GLU A 20 -5.45 2.45 12.87
N GLY A 21 -6.09 1.77 11.91
CA GLY A 21 -7.54 1.63 11.87
C GLY A 21 -8.26 2.78 11.17
N GLU A 22 -7.52 3.65 10.48
CA GLU A 22 -8.09 4.76 9.74
C GLU A 22 -8.45 4.35 8.32
N GLU A 23 -9.56 4.86 7.81
CA GLU A 23 -9.96 4.72 6.42
C GLU A 23 -9.72 6.04 5.69
N MET A 24 -9.01 5.98 4.57
CA MET A 24 -8.72 7.14 3.74
C MET A 24 -9.20 6.87 2.32
N LYS A 25 -9.97 7.80 1.76
CA LYS A 25 -10.25 7.82 0.33
C LYS A 25 -9.21 8.72 -0.33
N LEU A 26 -8.54 8.19 -1.34
CA LEU A 26 -7.43 8.88 -1.96
C LEU A 26 -7.60 8.89 -3.48
N LYS A 27 -7.52 10.08 -4.06
CA LYS A 27 -7.45 10.23 -5.52
C LYS A 27 -6.02 9.94 -5.97
N LYS A 28 -5.89 9.27 -7.11
CA LYS A 28 -4.60 8.94 -7.69
C LYS A 28 -3.69 10.17 -7.84
N GLU A 29 -4.26 11.28 -8.27
CA GLU A 29 -3.54 12.55 -8.46
C GLU A 29 -2.97 13.13 -7.15
N ASP A 30 -3.54 12.75 -6.00
CA ASP A 30 -3.14 13.25 -4.68
C ASP A 30 -2.14 12.34 -3.96
N MET A 31 -1.76 11.22 -4.57
CA MET A 31 -0.86 10.25 -3.93
C MET A 31 0.53 10.80 -3.62
N ALA A 32 0.99 11.79 -4.38
CA ALA A 32 2.27 12.43 -4.11
C ALA A 32 2.33 13.01 -2.69
N GLY A 33 1.20 13.48 -2.16
CA GLY A 33 1.13 14.05 -0.81
C GLY A 33 1.43 13.07 0.31
N LEU A 34 1.27 11.76 0.06
CA LEU A 34 1.58 10.73 1.06
C LEU A 34 3.07 10.74 1.46
N PHE A 35 3.93 11.26 0.61
CA PHE A 35 5.37 11.18 0.79
C PHE A 35 6.02 12.51 1.19
N ASN A 36 5.21 13.57 1.37
CA ASN A 36 5.74 14.91 1.63
C ASN A 36 6.60 15.03 2.89
N ASP A 37 6.30 14.23 3.92
CA ASP A 37 7.01 14.28 5.20
C ASP A 37 8.26 13.40 5.25
N TYR A 38 8.50 12.62 4.19
CA TYR A 38 9.58 11.64 4.17
C TYR A 38 10.78 12.11 3.35
N LYS A 39 11.98 11.88 3.90
CA LYS A 39 13.24 12.00 3.18
C LYS A 39 13.43 10.78 2.26
N SER A 40 13.07 9.60 2.76
CA SER A 40 13.14 8.36 1.98
C SER A 40 12.13 7.34 2.49
N VAL A 41 11.69 6.48 1.59
CA VAL A 41 10.88 5.30 1.91
C VAL A 41 11.51 4.12 1.19
N ASN A 42 11.85 3.08 1.95
CA ASN A 42 12.38 1.83 1.40
C ASN A 42 11.41 0.71 1.75
N TRP A 43 10.83 0.12 0.72
CA TRP A 43 9.85 -0.95 0.85
C TRP A 43 10.41 -2.21 0.19
N VAL A 44 10.59 -3.27 0.99
CA VAL A 44 11.19 -4.52 0.53
C VAL A 44 10.17 -5.64 0.71
N PRO A 45 9.47 -6.05 -0.35
CA PRO A 45 8.58 -7.20 -0.28
C PRO A 45 9.38 -8.49 -0.23
N TYR A 46 8.93 -9.45 0.57
CA TYR A 46 9.56 -10.77 0.65
C TYR A 46 8.59 -11.93 0.42
N ALA A 47 7.29 -11.68 0.38
CA ALA A 47 6.30 -12.67 0.00
C ALA A 47 5.10 -12.01 -0.67
N ILE A 48 4.65 -12.58 -1.78
CA ILE A 48 3.48 -12.09 -2.52
C ILE A 48 2.60 -13.31 -2.80
N VAL A 49 1.35 -13.26 -2.32
CA VAL A 49 0.40 -14.37 -2.43
C VAL A 49 -0.88 -13.88 -3.09
N PRO A 50 -1.24 -14.45 -4.25
CA PRO A 50 -2.54 -14.15 -4.85
C PRO A 50 -3.68 -14.65 -3.95
N LEU A 51 -4.74 -13.85 -3.84
CA LEU A 51 -5.92 -14.18 -3.04
C LEU A 51 -7.14 -14.28 -3.92
N LYS A 52 -7.95 -15.31 -3.62
CA LYS A 52 -9.27 -15.48 -4.20
C LYS A 52 -10.28 -14.91 -3.21
N ILE A 53 -10.93 -13.82 -3.61
CA ILE A 53 -11.89 -13.12 -2.77
C ILE A 53 -13.30 -13.59 -3.09
N TYR A 54 -14.09 -13.89 -2.05
CA TYR A 54 -15.50 -14.27 -2.17
C TYR A 54 -15.80 -15.42 -3.13
N ASN A 55 -14.97 -16.44 -3.16
CA ASN A 55 -15.22 -17.61 -4.00
C ASN A 55 -15.36 -17.28 -5.49
N THR A 56 -14.63 -16.30 -5.97
CA THR A 56 -14.56 -15.94 -7.39
C THR A 56 -13.70 -16.93 -8.17
N ASP A 57 -13.88 -17.01 -9.50
CA ASP A 57 -13.09 -17.92 -10.34
C ASP A 57 -11.65 -17.47 -10.53
N ALA A 58 -11.37 -16.18 -10.37
CA ALA A 58 -10.04 -15.61 -10.53
C ALA A 58 -9.59 -14.91 -9.24
N ALA A 59 -8.28 -14.84 -9.05
CA ALA A 59 -7.72 -14.05 -7.96
C ALA A 59 -8.06 -12.57 -8.17
N SER A 60 -8.64 -11.95 -7.15
CA SER A 60 -9.04 -10.54 -7.18
C SER A 60 -8.31 -9.71 -6.14
N GLY A 61 -7.35 -10.29 -5.46
CA GLY A 61 -6.51 -9.62 -4.47
C GLY A 61 -5.12 -10.22 -4.41
N VAL A 62 -4.24 -9.49 -3.72
CA VAL A 62 -2.87 -9.92 -3.46
C VAL A 62 -2.52 -9.56 -2.03
N GLN A 63 -1.95 -10.50 -1.31
CA GLN A 63 -1.33 -10.25 0.00
C GLN A 63 0.16 -10.08 -0.17
N VAL A 64 0.70 -8.97 0.34
CA VAL A 64 2.13 -8.70 0.29
C VAL A 64 2.66 -8.60 1.71
N MET A 65 3.71 -9.34 2.00
CA MET A 65 4.45 -9.27 3.25
C MET A 65 5.75 -8.54 2.95
N SER A 66 6.04 -7.48 3.71
CA SER A 66 7.15 -6.60 3.41
C SER A 66 7.78 -6.03 4.66
N LYS A 67 8.97 -5.47 4.48
CA LYS A 67 9.63 -4.61 5.46
C LYS A 67 9.64 -3.21 4.88
N GLU A 68 9.16 -2.23 5.64
CA GLU A 68 9.18 -0.83 5.21
C GLU A 68 9.94 0.03 6.21
N THR A 69 10.84 0.83 5.68
CA THR A 69 11.62 1.81 6.45
C THR A 69 11.34 3.20 5.90
N ARG A 70 10.85 4.08 6.76
CA ARG A 70 10.59 5.48 6.42
C ARG A 70 11.55 6.36 7.19
N VAL A 71 12.23 7.25 6.49
CA VAL A 71 13.06 8.28 7.12
C VAL A 71 12.37 9.62 6.94
N PHE A 72 11.97 10.24 8.03
CA PHE A 72 11.32 11.54 8.00
C PHE A 72 12.35 12.65 7.73
N LYS A 73 11.86 13.78 7.24
CA LYS A 73 12.72 14.96 7.00
C LYS A 73 13.39 15.47 8.27
N ASN A 74 12.80 15.22 9.44
CA ASN A 74 13.39 15.59 10.73
C ASN A 74 14.41 14.56 11.27
N GLY A 75 14.71 13.52 10.52
CA GLY A 75 15.66 12.48 10.89
C GLY A 75 15.08 11.28 11.64
N LYS A 76 13.82 11.31 12.04
CA LYS A 76 13.21 10.16 12.69
C LYS A 76 13.12 8.99 11.71
N VAL A 77 13.27 7.77 12.24
CA VAL A 77 13.15 6.53 11.47
C VAL A 77 11.94 5.74 11.98
N TRP A 78 11.10 5.34 11.05
CA TRP A 78 9.98 4.44 11.29
C TRP A 78 10.24 3.15 10.51
N GLU A 79 10.17 2.01 11.20
CA GLU A 79 10.45 0.71 10.57
C GLU A 79 9.48 -0.33 11.09
N LYS A 80 8.78 -0.98 10.17
CA LYS A 80 7.79 -2.00 10.51
C LYS A 80 7.77 -3.11 9.48
N GLU A 81 7.32 -4.30 9.94
CA GLU A 81 6.91 -5.37 9.05
C GLU A 81 5.44 -5.17 8.72
N LEU A 82 5.12 -5.25 7.44
CA LEU A 82 3.79 -4.99 6.93
C LEU A 82 3.16 -6.25 6.36
N PHE A 83 1.87 -6.40 6.62
CA PHE A 83 0.95 -7.27 5.91
C PHE A 83 -0.04 -6.38 5.19
N GLU A 84 -0.03 -6.40 3.88
CA GLU A 84 -0.90 -5.54 3.08
C GLU A 84 -1.72 -6.39 2.12
N ILE A 85 -3.03 -6.14 2.08
CA ILE A 85 -3.93 -6.81 1.16
C ILE A 85 -4.41 -5.76 0.16
N PHE A 86 -4.13 -6.01 -1.11
CA PHE A 86 -4.54 -5.15 -2.21
C PHE A 86 -5.70 -5.81 -2.94
N TYR A 87 -6.76 -5.05 -3.21
CA TYR A 87 -7.93 -5.50 -3.94
C TYR A 87 -7.98 -4.83 -5.30
N PHE A 88 -8.29 -5.62 -6.34
CA PHE A 88 -8.31 -5.15 -7.72
C PHE A 88 -9.74 -5.11 -8.27
N ASN A 89 -9.99 -4.15 -9.17
CA ASN A 89 -11.19 -4.14 -9.98
C ASN A 89 -11.02 -5.04 -11.22
N LEU A 90 -12.06 -5.13 -12.06
CA LEU A 90 -12.02 -5.95 -13.27
C LEU A 90 -11.00 -5.49 -14.30
N GLU A 91 -10.55 -4.25 -14.22
CA GLU A 91 -9.51 -3.69 -15.09
C GLU A 91 -8.09 -3.96 -14.57
N GLY A 92 -7.98 -4.63 -13.42
CA GLY A 92 -6.68 -4.94 -12.82
C GLY A 92 -6.07 -3.77 -12.05
N LYS A 93 -6.86 -2.74 -11.72
CA LYS A 93 -6.38 -1.61 -10.94
C LYS A 93 -6.72 -1.78 -9.46
N ILE A 94 -5.84 -1.29 -8.58
CA ILE A 94 -6.04 -1.35 -7.13
C ILE A 94 -7.13 -0.35 -6.74
N THR A 95 -8.19 -0.86 -6.10
CA THR A 95 -9.29 -0.03 -5.61
C THR A 95 -9.28 0.14 -4.10
N SER A 96 -8.65 -0.79 -3.39
CA SER A 96 -8.49 -0.66 -1.94
C SER A 96 -7.28 -1.41 -1.45
N MET A 97 -6.79 -1.02 -0.30
CA MET A 97 -5.70 -1.68 0.40
C MET A 97 -5.99 -1.68 1.89
N THR A 98 -5.74 -2.81 2.55
CA THR A 98 -5.79 -2.91 4.00
C THR A 98 -4.39 -3.22 4.50
N GLN A 99 -3.93 -2.44 5.47
CA GLN A 99 -2.57 -2.55 6.02
C GLN A 99 -2.61 -2.99 7.47
N TYR A 100 -1.81 -4.00 7.78
CA TYR A 100 -1.50 -4.43 9.14
C TYR A 100 -0.01 -4.25 9.36
N ALA A 101 0.38 -3.88 10.55
CA ALA A 101 1.80 -3.63 10.86
C ALA A 101 2.17 -4.15 12.23
N ARG A 102 3.43 -4.55 12.37
CA ARG A 102 4.03 -4.85 13.65
C ARG A 102 5.45 -4.33 13.70
N ASP A 103 5.94 -4.07 14.91
CA ASP A 103 7.32 -3.65 15.13
C ASP A 103 8.29 -4.81 14.91
N PHE A 104 9.48 -4.46 14.49
CA PHE A 104 10.58 -5.43 14.42
C PHE A 104 11.10 -5.77 15.80
#